data_c83d3028e8271926efae41b39a50de12
#
_entry.id   c83d3028e8271926efae41b39a50de12
#
_cell.length_a   1.000
_cell.length_b   1.000
_cell.length_c   1.000
_cell.angle_alpha   90.00
_cell.angle_beta   90.00
_cell.angle_gamma   90.00
#
_symmetry.space_group_name_H-M   'P 1'
#
loop_
_entity.id
_entity.type
_entity.pdbx_description
1 polymer ?
#
loop_
_entity_poly.entity_id
_entity_poly.type
_entity_poly.pdbx_seq_one_letter_code
_entity_poly.pdbx_strand_id
1 'polypeptide(L)'
;TQLTNLEEKPSEFGCVLLIGATSSWVNTMAEKARAVGLHPIVMTNRQPGASPFPFSSVMMDIQGSMQLAVQYLHALGRDRLALYGVNPLAASDPWRAECFALLTGKPDDVFVCGDSFEALYERFRAVIENYDSVICASDYAAISLVRRLQQDGYPILEKLYLISYGNMALSQLMRPSITSISDGYEEFGRAALSISSLIEKNPSISTVNIQLHCQLNIRETTENRPLPVSAEDEAAEPVLENRFFKDSEISNLARLETLFQQYDEIDMALIQQLLSGDSYAQMTEKSFISETAVKYRIRKMEKTCGVGTRMDLVRFLKDFLERS
;
A
#
# COMPACT_ATOMS: atom_id res chain seq x y z
N THR A 1 -2.37 -17.12 9.58
CA THR A 1 -3.11 -18.30 10.05
C THR A 1 -4.54 -18.15 9.55
N GLN A 2 -4.96 -18.93 8.56
CA GLN A 2 -6.37 -18.96 8.14
C GLN A 2 -7.18 -19.50 9.32
N LEU A 3 -8.03 -18.66 9.91
CA LEU A 3 -9.03 -19.04 10.91
C LEU A 3 -10.15 -19.82 10.20
N THR A 4 -9.87 -21.02 9.75
CA THR A 4 -10.87 -21.88 9.10
C THR A 4 -11.75 -22.61 10.11
N ASN A 5 -11.35 -22.71 11.39
CA ASN A 5 -12.06 -23.47 12.43
C ASN A 5 -12.11 -22.69 13.75
N LEU A 6 -12.99 -21.68 13.83
CA LEU A 6 -13.46 -21.12 15.10
C LEU A 6 -14.68 -21.94 15.55
N GLU A 7 -14.47 -23.19 15.93
CA GLU A 7 -15.54 -24.05 16.46
C GLU A 7 -15.69 -23.92 17.98
N GLU A 8 -14.62 -23.49 18.68
CA GLU A 8 -14.62 -23.32 20.13
C GLU A 8 -13.86 -22.04 20.52
N LYS A 9 -14.34 -21.39 21.60
CA LYS A 9 -13.67 -20.22 22.19
C LYS A 9 -12.33 -20.67 22.79
N PRO A 10 -11.19 -20.11 22.33
CA PRO A 10 -9.93 -20.28 23.06
C PRO A 10 -10.09 -19.76 24.49
N SER A 11 -9.81 -20.57 25.47
CA SER A 11 -10.12 -20.30 26.89
C SER A 11 -9.47 -19.04 27.47
N GLU A 12 -8.50 -18.46 26.77
CA GLU A 12 -7.64 -17.37 27.27
C GLU A 12 -7.94 -16.00 26.60
N PHE A 13 -8.80 -15.93 25.57
CA PHE A 13 -9.02 -14.69 24.81
C PHE A 13 -10.45 -14.21 24.84
N GLY A 14 -10.66 -12.93 25.18
CA GLY A 14 -11.95 -12.24 25.09
C GLY A 14 -12.26 -11.63 23.74
N CYS A 15 -11.21 -11.28 22.96
CA CYS A 15 -11.30 -10.58 21.68
C CYS A 15 -10.55 -11.34 20.58
N VAL A 16 -10.92 -11.07 19.32
CA VAL A 16 -10.21 -11.54 18.12
C VAL A 16 -10.05 -10.40 17.13
N LEU A 17 -8.81 -10.21 16.62
CA LEU A 17 -8.53 -9.24 15.57
C LEU A 17 -8.80 -9.87 14.20
N LEU A 18 -9.67 -9.25 13.41
CA LEU A 18 -10.03 -9.67 12.07
C LEU A 18 -9.44 -8.70 11.05
N ILE A 19 -8.59 -9.24 10.19
CA ILE A 19 -7.99 -8.51 9.06
C ILE A 19 -8.46 -9.20 7.79
N GLY A 20 -9.31 -8.55 7.02
CA GLY A 20 -9.90 -9.15 5.84
C GLY A 20 -10.15 -8.12 4.75
N ALA A 21 -9.90 -8.54 3.53
CA ALA A 21 -9.96 -7.69 2.37
C ALA A 21 -11.38 -7.53 1.79
N THR A 22 -12.33 -8.44 2.09
CA THR A 22 -13.71 -8.34 1.64
C THR A 22 -14.69 -8.20 2.79
N SER A 23 -15.72 -7.39 2.56
CA SER A 23 -16.81 -7.19 3.52
C SER A 23 -17.54 -8.48 3.88
N SER A 24 -17.76 -9.33 2.88
CA SER A 24 -18.44 -10.61 3.07
C SER A 24 -17.65 -11.52 4.03
N TRP A 25 -16.33 -11.63 3.81
CA TRP A 25 -15.48 -12.42 4.70
C TRP A 25 -15.44 -11.85 6.12
N VAL A 26 -15.25 -10.53 6.27
CA VAL A 26 -15.23 -9.87 7.58
C VAL A 26 -16.51 -10.08 8.33
N ASN A 27 -17.66 -9.88 7.70
CA ASN A 27 -18.97 -10.07 8.34
C ASN A 27 -19.16 -11.54 8.77
N THR A 28 -18.83 -12.50 7.92
CA THR A 28 -18.92 -13.93 8.23
C THR A 28 -18.01 -14.29 9.42
N MET A 29 -16.78 -13.79 9.46
CA MET A 29 -15.86 -14.09 10.54
C MET A 29 -16.24 -13.38 11.84
N ALA A 30 -16.75 -12.16 11.77
CA ALA A 30 -17.26 -11.45 12.95
C ALA A 30 -18.48 -12.17 13.57
N GLU A 31 -19.37 -12.69 12.74
CA GLU A 31 -20.50 -13.50 13.21
C GLU A 31 -20.04 -14.79 13.89
N LYS A 32 -19.12 -15.53 13.27
CA LYS A 32 -18.54 -16.75 13.85
C LYS A 32 -17.82 -16.47 15.18
N ALA A 33 -17.01 -15.41 15.24
CA ALA A 33 -16.32 -15.01 16.46
C ALA A 33 -17.31 -14.76 17.61
N ARG A 34 -18.40 -14.04 17.34
CA ARG A 34 -19.45 -13.78 18.34
C ARG A 34 -20.19 -15.04 18.75
N ALA A 35 -20.45 -15.95 17.83
CA ALA A 35 -21.12 -17.22 18.12
C ALA A 35 -20.34 -18.08 19.13
N VAL A 36 -19.00 -17.97 19.14
CA VAL A 36 -18.16 -18.65 20.15
C VAL A 36 -17.81 -17.74 21.33
N GLY A 37 -18.45 -16.57 21.47
CA GLY A 37 -18.29 -15.67 22.61
C GLY A 37 -17.01 -14.82 22.58
N LEU A 38 -16.39 -14.63 21.40
CA LEU A 38 -15.29 -13.68 21.20
C LEU A 38 -15.84 -12.33 20.72
N HIS A 39 -15.21 -11.23 21.18
CA HIS A 39 -15.50 -9.91 20.67
C HIS A 39 -14.67 -9.61 19.40
N PRO A 40 -15.27 -9.41 18.22
CA PRO A 40 -14.50 -9.11 17.00
C PRO A 40 -14.05 -7.66 17.00
N ILE A 41 -12.75 -7.45 16.73
CA ILE A 41 -12.13 -6.16 16.44
C ILE A 41 -11.68 -6.22 14.98
N VAL A 42 -12.21 -5.35 14.15
CA VAL A 42 -11.97 -5.37 12.69
C VAL A 42 -10.99 -4.26 12.32
N MET A 43 -9.90 -4.62 11.66
CA MET A 43 -9.12 -3.65 10.90
C MET A 43 -9.80 -3.40 9.56
N THR A 44 -10.23 -2.18 9.31
CA THR A 44 -10.97 -1.86 8.10
C THR A 44 -10.73 -0.42 7.67
N ASN A 45 -10.70 -0.20 6.37
CA ASN A 45 -10.73 1.13 5.76
C ASN A 45 -12.10 1.41 5.11
N ARG A 46 -13.16 0.83 5.68
CA ARG A 46 -14.54 1.03 5.23
C ARG A 46 -15.26 2.06 6.09
N GLN A 47 -16.22 2.73 5.47
CA GLN A 47 -17.10 3.64 6.18
C GLN A 47 -17.85 2.92 7.31
N PRO A 48 -17.91 3.48 8.53
CA PRO A 48 -18.69 2.91 9.63
C PRO A 48 -20.16 2.81 9.25
N GLY A 49 -20.84 1.76 9.71
CA GLY A 49 -22.29 1.59 9.52
C GLY A 49 -22.70 0.67 8.37
N ALA A 50 -21.77 0.19 7.55
CA ALA A 50 -22.06 -0.71 6.44
C ALA A 50 -22.12 -2.21 6.82
N SER A 51 -22.12 -2.56 8.11
CA SER A 51 -22.20 -3.95 8.58
C SER A 51 -23.53 -4.24 9.26
N PRO A 52 -24.16 -5.40 8.98
CA PRO A 52 -25.37 -5.83 9.68
C PRO A 52 -25.11 -6.26 11.13
N PHE A 53 -23.85 -6.45 11.53
CA PHE A 53 -23.45 -6.87 12.87
C PHE A 53 -22.56 -5.85 13.55
N PRO A 54 -22.78 -5.52 14.84
CA PRO A 54 -21.90 -4.64 15.59
C PRO A 54 -20.56 -5.34 15.85
N PHE A 55 -19.47 -4.65 15.53
CA PHE A 55 -18.10 -5.04 15.90
C PHE A 55 -17.30 -3.79 16.24
N SER A 56 -16.26 -3.95 17.04
CA SER A 56 -15.29 -2.87 17.23
C SER A 56 -14.41 -2.74 16.01
N SER A 57 -13.93 -1.54 15.72
CA SER A 57 -13.07 -1.32 14.55
C SER A 57 -11.92 -0.37 14.84
N VAL A 58 -10.81 -0.63 14.14
CA VAL A 58 -9.73 0.34 13.94
C VAL A 58 -9.70 0.65 12.45
N MET A 59 -9.71 1.93 12.10
CA MET A 59 -9.72 2.40 10.72
C MET A 59 -8.81 3.60 10.55
N MET A 60 -8.44 3.89 9.31
CA MET A 60 -7.76 5.12 8.96
C MET A 60 -8.75 6.27 8.82
N ASP A 61 -8.29 7.47 9.10
CA ASP A 61 -8.99 8.70 8.76
C ASP A 61 -8.84 9.00 7.25
N ILE A 62 -9.63 8.31 6.44
CA ILE A 62 -9.64 8.48 4.97
C ILE A 62 -9.99 9.91 4.60
N GLN A 63 -10.98 10.50 5.28
CA GLN A 63 -11.41 11.87 5.01
C GLN A 63 -10.32 12.87 5.36
N GLY A 64 -9.74 12.79 6.56
CA GLY A 64 -8.66 13.68 6.99
C GLY A 64 -7.40 13.50 6.15
N SER A 65 -7.08 12.27 5.73
CA SER A 65 -5.93 12.02 4.84
C SER A 65 -6.12 12.61 3.45
N MET A 66 -7.33 12.53 2.88
CA MET A 66 -7.63 13.18 1.59
C MET A 66 -7.58 14.70 1.73
N GLN A 67 -8.15 15.25 2.80
CA GLN A 67 -8.08 16.67 3.10
C GLN A 67 -6.62 17.15 3.23
N LEU A 68 -5.77 16.38 3.93
CA LEU A 68 -4.35 16.67 4.06
C LEU A 68 -3.65 16.70 2.70
N ALA A 69 -3.90 15.73 1.83
CA ALA A 69 -3.32 15.67 0.48
C ALA A 69 -3.73 16.89 -0.37
N VAL A 70 -5.03 17.19 -0.40
CA VAL A 70 -5.58 18.31 -1.16
C VAL A 70 -5.04 19.64 -0.65
N GLN A 71 -5.06 19.88 0.67
CA GLN A 71 -4.55 21.10 1.27
C GLN A 71 -3.05 21.28 1.03
N TYR A 72 -2.27 20.20 1.10
CA TYR A 72 -0.85 20.24 0.83
C TYR A 72 -0.55 20.63 -0.63
N LEU A 73 -1.26 20.05 -1.59
CA LEU A 73 -1.09 20.40 -3.00
C LEU A 73 -1.50 21.86 -3.27
N HIS A 74 -2.61 22.32 -2.71
CA HIS A 74 -3.01 23.73 -2.81
C HIS A 74 -1.98 24.68 -2.19
N ALA A 75 -1.38 24.32 -1.06
CA ALA A 75 -0.30 25.12 -0.44
C ALA A 75 0.96 25.20 -1.31
N LEU A 76 1.13 24.25 -2.25
CA LEU A 76 2.19 24.28 -3.27
C LEU A 76 1.76 24.99 -4.56
N GLY A 77 0.57 25.61 -4.59
CA GLY A 77 0.03 26.28 -5.77
C GLY A 77 -0.48 25.33 -6.87
N ARG A 78 -0.88 24.12 -6.48
CA ARG A 78 -1.42 23.10 -7.39
C ARG A 78 -2.93 22.97 -7.16
N ASP A 79 -3.73 23.46 -8.13
CA ASP A 79 -5.18 23.60 -7.97
C ASP A 79 -5.99 22.73 -8.96
N ARG A 80 -5.31 22.11 -9.92
CA ARG A 80 -5.92 21.25 -10.93
C ARG A 80 -5.61 19.78 -10.62
N LEU A 81 -6.37 19.23 -9.66
CA LEU A 81 -6.16 17.91 -9.09
C LEU A 81 -6.95 16.83 -9.84
N ALA A 82 -6.35 15.64 -9.97
CA ALA A 82 -7.04 14.40 -10.33
C ALA A 82 -6.86 13.34 -9.25
N LEU A 83 -7.81 12.42 -9.12
CA LEU A 83 -7.67 11.18 -8.36
C LEU A 83 -7.51 10.01 -9.33
N TYR A 84 -6.40 9.27 -9.24
CA TYR A 84 -6.01 8.26 -10.21
C TYR A 84 -5.89 6.86 -9.60
N GLY A 85 -6.33 5.84 -10.34
CA GLY A 85 -6.11 4.44 -9.98
C GLY A 85 -7.09 3.89 -8.95
N VAL A 86 -8.27 4.49 -8.83
CA VAL A 86 -9.32 4.03 -7.92
C VAL A 86 -9.75 2.62 -8.30
N ASN A 87 -9.60 1.66 -7.39
CA ASN A 87 -10.11 0.31 -7.54
C ASN A 87 -11.53 0.23 -6.92
N PRO A 88 -12.59 0.06 -7.74
CA PRO A 88 -13.97 0.05 -7.24
C PRO A 88 -14.29 -1.14 -6.33
N LEU A 89 -13.44 -2.17 -6.30
CA LEU A 89 -13.59 -3.36 -5.48
C LEU A 89 -12.79 -3.29 -4.16
N ALA A 90 -11.90 -2.30 -4.02
CA ALA A 90 -11.18 -2.08 -2.78
C ALA A 90 -12.10 -1.49 -1.69
N ALA A 91 -11.80 -1.80 -0.44
CA ALA A 91 -12.62 -1.31 0.68
C ALA A 91 -12.52 0.21 0.88
N SER A 92 -11.35 0.80 0.59
CA SER A 92 -11.02 2.20 0.86
C SER A 92 -11.19 3.14 -0.33
N ASP A 93 -10.98 2.65 -1.56
CA ASP A 93 -10.85 3.52 -2.72
C ASP A 93 -12.15 4.21 -3.14
N PRO A 94 -13.34 3.55 -3.09
CA PRO A 94 -14.60 4.25 -3.32
C PRO A 94 -14.82 5.41 -2.34
N TRP A 95 -14.44 5.22 -1.07
CA TRP A 95 -14.54 6.27 -0.08
C TRP A 95 -13.52 7.41 -0.31
N ARG A 96 -12.30 7.09 -0.74
CA ARG A 96 -11.34 8.11 -1.21
C ARG A 96 -11.91 8.92 -2.37
N ALA A 97 -12.58 8.27 -3.31
CA ALA A 97 -13.22 8.94 -4.44
C ALA A 97 -14.35 9.88 -4.01
N GLU A 98 -15.20 9.46 -3.06
CA GLU A 98 -16.24 10.33 -2.48
C GLU A 98 -15.61 11.54 -1.76
N CYS A 99 -14.60 11.31 -0.92
CA CYS A 99 -13.91 12.39 -0.21
C CYS A 99 -13.24 13.37 -1.18
N PHE A 100 -12.58 12.88 -2.23
CA PHE A 100 -12.00 13.72 -3.27
C PHE A 100 -13.06 14.58 -3.96
N ALA A 101 -14.16 13.96 -4.39
CA ALA A 101 -15.25 14.66 -5.08
C ALA A 101 -15.90 15.74 -4.17
N LEU A 102 -16.08 15.45 -2.88
CA LEU A 102 -16.60 16.41 -1.91
C LEU A 102 -15.65 17.60 -1.67
N LEU A 103 -14.34 17.34 -1.56
CA LEU A 103 -13.34 18.38 -1.27
C LEU A 103 -13.04 19.25 -2.48
N THR A 104 -13.05 18.70 -3.68
CA THR A 104 -12.70 19.41 -4.92
C THR A 104 -13.92 19.94 -5.69
N GLY A 105 -15.10 19.39 -5.47
CA GLY A 105 -16.29 19.64 -6.28
C GLY A 105 -16.23 19.01 -7.69
N LYS A 106 -15.28 18.08 -7.94
CA LYS A 106 -14.95 17.54 -9.26
C LYS A 106 -15.04 16.02 -9.33
N PRO A 107 -16.23 15.43 -9.32
CA PRO A 107 -16.39 13.97 -9.42
C PRO A 107 -15.88 13.37 -10.72
N ASP A 108 -15.85 14.16 -11.82
CA ASP A 108 -15.39 13.71 -13.13
C ASP A 108 -13.86 13.60 -13.24
N ASP A 109 -13.11 14.18 -12.30
CA ASP A 109 -11.65 14.10 -12.24
C ASP A 109 -11.17 12.84 -11.48
N VAL A 110 -12.05 11.85 -11.33
CA VAL A 110 -11.77 10.55 -10.70
C VAL A 110 -11.56 9.48 -11.77
N PHE A 111 -10.33 8.95 -11.85
CA PHE A 111 -9.94 7.93 -12.82
C PHE A 111 -9.98 6.54 -12.18
N VAL A 112 -11.04 5.80 -12.48
CA VAL A 112 -11.27 4.44 -11.97
C VAL A 112 -10.48 3.44 -12.79
N CYS A 113 -9.75 2.56 -12.12
CA CYS A 113 -9.07 1.42 -12.72
C CYS A 113 -10.09 0.32 -13.04
N GLY A 114 -10.28 0.04 -14.33
CA GLY A 114 -11.14 -1.04 -14.81
C GLY A 114 -10.35 -2.34 -14.97
N ASP A 115 -9.95 -2.64 -16.20
CA ASP A 115 -9.34 -3.92 -16.55
C ASP A 115 -7.81 -3.93 -16.40
N SER A 116 -7.14 -2.80 -16.65
CA SER A 116 -5.67 -2.69 -16.54
C SER A 116 -5.20 -1.26 -16.28
N PHE A 117 -3.99 -1.14 -15.73
CA PHE A 117 -3.31 0.16 -15.61
C PHE A 117 -2.90 0.75 -16.95
N GLU A 118 -2.69 -0.07 -17.96
CA GLU A 118 -2.40 0.42 -19.31
C GLU A 118 -3.61 1.20 -19.89
N ALA A 119 -4.77 0.59 -19.89
CA ALA A 119 -5.99 1.24 -20.35
C ALA A 119 -6.35 2.49 -19.52
N LEU A 120 -6.08 2.45 -18.22
CA LEU A 120 -6.24 3.60 -17.33
C LEU A 120 -5.27 4.73 -17.72
N TYR A 121 -3.99 4.39 -17.95
CA TYR A 121 -2.97 5.34 -18.36
C TYR A 121 -3.33 6.06 -19.66
N GLU A 122 -3.74 5.33 -20.69
CA GLU A 122 -4.14 5.91 -21.98
C GLU A 122 -5.27 6.93 -21.81
N ARG A 123 -6.27 6.63 -21.01
CA ARG A 123 -7.36 7.58 -20.70
C ARG A 123 -6.87 8.83 -19.97
N PHE A 124 -6.01 8.66 -18.98
CA PHE A 124 -5.44 9.79 -18.22
C PHE A 124 -4.47 10.59 -19.06
N ARG A 125 -3.61 9.93 -19.86
CA ARG A 125 -2.62 10.55 -20.74
C ARG A 125 -3.26 11.49 -21.77
N ALA A 126 -4.44 11.15 -22.28
CA ALA A 126 -5.19 11.98 -23.24
C ALA A 126 -5.62 13.35 -22.67
N VAL A 127 -5.71 13.48 -21.34
CA VAL A 127 -6.20 14.68 -20.65
C VAL A 127 -5.24 15.24 -19.61
N ILE A 128 -4.04 14.68 -19.50
CA ILE A 128 -3.06 14.99 -18.44
C ILE A 128 -2.70 16.48 -18.34
N GLU A 129 -2.72 17.21 -19.45
CA GLU A 129 -2.42 18.66 -19.48
C GLU A 129 -3.50 19.52 -18.77
N ASN A 130 -4.66 18.92 -18.45
CA ASN A 130 -5.69 19.58 -17.65
C ASN A 130 -5.33 19.62 -16.15
N TYR A 131 -4.33 18.84 -15.72
CA TYR A 131 -3.96 18.66 -14.34
C TYR A 131 -2.53 19.12 -14.07
N ASP A 132 -2.28 19.62 -12.86
CA ASP A 132 -0.95 19.96 -12.35
C ASP A 132 -0.56 19.10 -11.16
N SER A 133 -1.50 18.32 -10.66
CA SER A 133 -1.24 17.34 -9.60
C SER A 133 -2.20 16.15 -9.68
N VAL A 134 -1.74 15.01 -9.16
CA VAL A 134 -2.49 13.77 -9.11
C VAL A 134 -2.34 13.09 -7.76
N ILE A 135 -3.46 12.70 -7.18
CA ILE A 135 -3.50 11.84 -5.99
C ILE A 135 -3.79 10.42 -6.49
N CYS A 136 -2.85 9.50 -6.26
CA CYS A 136 -3.02 8.10 -6.64
C CYS A 136 -3.65 7.33 -5.47
N ALA A 137 -4.69 6.53 -5.76
CA ALA A 137 -5.40 5.76 -4.73
C ALA A 137 -4.53 4.70 -4.04
N SER A 138 -3.39 4.34 -4.64
CA SER A 138 -2.39 3.42 -4.06
C SER A 138 -1.00 3.69 -4.62
N ASP A 139 0.04 3.22 -3.93
CA ASP A 139 1.41 3.23 -4.43
C ASP A 139 1.57 2.40 -5.71
N TYR A 140 0.80 1.32 -5.89
CA TYR A 140 0.79 0.56 -7.16
C TYR A 140 0.38 1.44 -8.35
N ALA A 141 -0.71 2.19 -8.18
CA ALA A 141 -1.18 3.12 -9.21
C ALA A 141 -0.16 4.24 -9.49
N ALA A 142 0.47 4.77 -8.44
CA ALA A 142 1.49 5.81 -8.54
C ALA A 142 2.74 5.33 -9.26
N ILE A 143 3.27 4.17 -8.89
CA ILE A 143 4.46 3.57 -9.51
C ILE A 143 4.21 3.27 -10.98
N SER A 144 3.05 2.68 -11.30
CA SER A 144 2.65 2.42 -12.69
C SER A 144 2.58 3.71 -13.50
N LEU A 145 1.93 4.75 -12.94
CA LEU A 145 1.82 6.06 -13.61
C LEU A 145 3.18 6.71 -13.83
N VAL A 146 4.03 6.79 -12.81
CA VAL A 146 5.37 7.41 -12.90
C VAL A 146 6.21 6.72 -13.97
N ARG A 147 6.27 5.38 -13.97
CA ARG A 147 7.04 4.62 -14.96
C ARG A 147 6.58 4.88 -16.38
N ARG A 148 5.28 4.92 -16.64
CA ARG A 148 4.72 5.18 -17.98
C ARG A 148 4.98 6.61 -18.43
N LEU A 149 4.83 7.58 -17.53
CA LEU A 149 5.16 8.99 -17.83
C LEU A 149 6.64 9.17 -18.14
N GLN A 150 7.54 8.46 -17.45
CA GLN A 150 8.97 8.47 -17.75
C GLN A 150 9.28 7.84 -19.11
N GLN A 151 8.62 6.74 -19.46
CA GLN A 151 8.76 6.11 -20.78
C GLN A 151 8.33 7.05 -21.91
N ASP A 152 7.30 7.88 -21.67
CA ASP A 152 6.84 8.90 -22.61
C ASP A 152 7.68 10.19 -22.58
N GLY A 153 8.70 10.28 -21.73
CA GLY A 153 9.52 11.48 -21.55
C GLY A 153 8.76 12.66 -20.95
N TYR A 154 7.67 12.40 -20.20
CA TYR A 154 6.87 13.46 -19.58
C TYR A 154 7.61 14.08 -18.39
N PRO A 155 7.73 15.42 -18.27
CA PRO A 155 8.47 16.09 -17.22
C PRO A 155 7.67 16.14 -15.91
N ILE A 156 7.66 15.02 -15.16
CA ILE A 156 6.82 14.81 -13.97
C ILE A 156 7.03 15.93 -12.94
N LEU A 157 8.28 16.16 -12.49
CA LEU A 157 8.56 17.11 -11.41
C LEU A 157 8.27 18.57 -11.76
N GLU A 158 8.22 18.89 -13.05
CA GLU A 158 7.97 20.24 -13.54
C GLU A 158 6.46 20.51 -13.71
N LYS A 159 5.76 19.54 -14.32
CA LYS A 159 4.38 19.71 -14.75
C LYS A 159 3.35 19.07 -13.83
N LEU A 160 3.68 17.94 -13.18
CA LEU A 160 2.72 17.13 -12.46
C LEU A 160 3.26 16.70 -11.09
N TYR A 161 2.69 17.21 -10.00
CA TYR A 161 2.97 16.72 -8.67
C TYR A 161 2.17 15.45 -8.38
N LEU A 162 2.74 14.55 -7.57
CA LEU A 162 2.12 13.27 -7.30
C LEU A 162 2.19 12.89 -5.82
N ILE A 163 1.05 12.51 -5.27
CA ILE A 163 0.89 11.92 -3.93
C ILE A 163 0.24 10.55 -4.10
N SER A 164 0.62 9.58 -3.27
CA SER A 164 0.02 8.24 -3.22
C SER A 164 -0.41 7.83 -1.82
N TYR A 165 -1.00 6.63 -1.73
CA TYR A 165 -1.36 5.98 -0.47
C TYR A 165 -0.64 4.62 -0.36
N GLY A 166 -0.11 4.31 0.85
CA GLY A 166 0.48 3.02 1.17
C GLY A 166 1.88 3.10 1.78
N ASN A 167 2.70 4.08 1.36
CA ASN A 167 4.10 4.26 1.82
C ASN A 167 4.97 3.00 1.67
N MET A 168 4.79 2.26 0.56
CA MET A 168 5.53 1.05 0.26
C MET A 168 7.04 1.31 0.13
N ALA A 169 7.89 0.32 0.45
CA ALA A 169 9.33 0.42 0.26
C ALA A 169 9.69 0.74 -1.20
N LEU A 170 8.95 0.17 -2.15
CA LEU A 170 9.17 0.41 -3.56
C LEU A 170 8.91 1.87 -3.97
N SER A 171 7.87 2.52 -3.44
CA SER A 171 7.59 3.94 -3.72
C SER A 171 8.69 4.88 -3.19
N GLN A 172 9.39 4.47 -2.14
CA GLN A 172 10.55 5.19 -1.59
C GLN A 172 11.79 5.04 -2.46
N LEU A 173 11.96 3.87 -3.09
CA LEU A 173 13.13 3.54 -3.92
C LEU A 173 13.01 4.01 -5.36
N MET A 174 11.82 4.39 -5.81
CA MET A 174 11.61 4.96 -7.15
C MET A 174 12.45 6.23 -7.37
N ARG A 175 12.65 6.57 -8.63
CA ARG A 175 13.22 7.86 -9.05
C ARG A 175 12.31 8.50 -10.10
N PRO A 176 11.64 9.61 -9.78
CA PRO A 176 11.60 10.29 -8.47
C PRO A 176 10.92 9.44 -7.39
N SER A 177 11.38 9.56 -6.15
CA SER A 177 10.75 8.94 -4.99
C SER A 177 9.37 9.55 -4.72
N ILE A 178 8.39 8.71 -4.39
CA ILE A 178 6.98 9.10 -4.38
C ILE A 178 6.57 9.60 -3.00
N THR A 179 6.03 10.82 -2.94
CA THR A 179 5.34 11.34 -1.76
C THR A 179 4.12 10.46 -1.48
N SER A 180 4.03 9.92 -0.27
CA SER A 180 2.99 8.94 0.05
C SER A 180 2.41 9.13 1.45
N ILE A 181 1.12 8.85 1.57
CA ILE A 181 0.40 8.82 2.85
C ILE A 181 0.52 7.41 3.41
N SER A 182 1.03 7.30 4.65
CA SER A 182 1.20 6.02 5.34
C SER A 182 -0.06 5.60 6.07
N ASP A 183 -0.25 4.29 6.13
CA ASP A 183 -1.41 3.63 6.72
C ASP A 183 -1.23 3.28 8.22
N GLY A 184 -0.04 3.50 8.82
CA GLY A 184 0.23 3.33 10.25
C GLY A 184 -0.17 1.95 10.82
N TYR A 185 0.24 0.85 10.21
CA TYR A 185 -0.23 -0.49 10.60
C TYR A 185 0.18 -0.91 12.03
N GLU A 186 1.30 -0.43 12.52
CA GLU A 186 1.69 -0.68 13.91
C GLU A 186 0.73 -0.02 14.88
N GLU A 187 0.28 1.20 14.57
CA GLU A 187 -0.75 1.92 15.33
C GLU A 187 -2.08 1.18 15.31
N PHE A 188 -2.44 0.49 14.22
CA PHE A 188 -3.61 -0.39 14.18
C PHE A 188 -3.52 -1.49 15.22
N GLY A 189 -2.38 -2.16 15.34
CA GLY A 189 -2.15 -3.21 16.34
C GLY A 189 -2.26 -2.67 17.77
N ARG A 190 -1.62 -1.53 18.05
CA ARG A 190 -1.70 -0.86 19.36
C ARG A 190 -3.14 -0.44 19.70
N ALA A 191 -3.86 0.13 18.75
CA ALA A 191 -5.25 0.53 18.93
C ALA A 191 -6.17 -0.68 19.16
N ALA A 192 -5.97 -1.78 18.46
CA ALA A 192 -6.74 -3.01 18.65
C ALA A 192 -6.53 -3.60 20.06
N LEU A 193 -5.29 -3.60 20.57
CA LEU A 193 -5.00 -4.01 21.95
C LEU A 193 -5.66 -3.07 22.98
N SER A 194 -5.70 -1.77 22.69
CA SER A 194 -6.39 -0.79 23.55
C SER A 194 -7.91 -1.03 23.58
N ILE A 195 -8.51 -1.36 22.45
CA ILE A 195 -9.93 -1.76 22.37
C ILE A 195 -10.18 -3.02 23.20
N SER A 196 -9.34 -4.06 23.04
CA SER A 196 -9.48 -5.31 23.82
C SER A 196 -9.47 -5.03 25.32
N SER A 197 -8.47 -4.29 25.80
CA SER A 197 -8.36 -3.92 27.21
C SER A 197 -9.54 -3.07 27.70
N LEU A 198 -10.06 -2.16 26.86
CA LEU A 198 -11.19 -1.31 27.22
C LEU A 198 -12.48 -2.12 27.39
N ILE A 199 -12.75 -3.05 26.46
CA ILE A 199 -13.94 -3.91 26.48
C ILE A 199 -13.89 -4.90 27.65
N GLU A 200 -12.72 -5.52 27.89
CA GLU A 200 -12.55 -6.46 29.01
C GLU A 200 -12.79 -5.80 30.38
N LYS A 201 -12.37 -4.54 30.53
CA LYS A 201 -12.56 -3.78 31.78
C LYS A 201 -13.96 -3.19 31.92
N ASN A 202 -14.71 -3.05 30.82
CA ASN A 202 -16.00 -2.40 30.79
C ASN A 202 -17.02 -3.22 30.00
N PRO A 203 -17.62 -4.27 30.60
CA PRO A 203 -18.56 -5.17 29.89
C PRO A 203 -19.82 -4.50 29.35
N SER A 204 -20.14 -3.28 29.78
CA SER A 204 -21.26 -2.48 29.25
C SER A 204 -20.97 -1.85 27.88
N ILE A 205 -19.71 -1.84 27.44
CA ILE A 205 -19.34 -1.30 26.12
C ILE A 205 -19.64 -2.36 25.06
N SER A 206 -20.52 -2.03 24.14
CA SER A 206 -20.88 -2.94 23.05
C SER A 206 -19.88 -2.92 21.90
N THR A 207 -19.37 -1.73 21.53
CA THR A 207 -18.40 -1.53 20.45
C THR A 207 -17.54 -0.29 20.70
N VAL A 208 -16.31 -0.31 20.19
CA VAL A 208 -15.38 0.82 20.18
C VAL A 208 -14.86 1.00 18.75
N ASN A 209 -14.94 2.22 18.23
CA ASN A 209 -14.39 2.54 16.91
C ASN A 209 -13.30 3.58 17.10
N ILE A 210 -12.06 3.23 16.67
CA ILE A 210 -10.91 4.12 16.69
C ILE A 210 -10.57 4.47 15.25
N GLN A 211 -10.37 5.76 15.00
CA GLN A 211 -9.92 6.30 13.74
C GLN A 211 -8.50 6.85 13.93
N LEU A 212 -7.56 6.40 13.10
CA LEU A 212 -6.16 6.77 13.19
C LEU A 212 -5.83 7.84 12.15
N HIS A 213 -5.07 8.84 12.56
CA HIS A 213 -4.54 9.84 11.64
C HIS A 213 -3.51 9.23 10.71
N CYS A 214 -3.54 9.69 9.47
CA CYS A 214 -2.55 9.34 8.46
C CYS A 214 -1.40 10.33 8.46
N GLN A 215 -0.23 9.92 7.95
CA GLN A 215 0.93 10.76 7.82
C GLN A 215 1.32 10.94 6.36
N LEU A 216 1.67 12.16 5.98
CA LEU A 216 2.19 12.49 4.66
C LEU A 216 3.73 12.44 4.69
N ASN A 217 4.30 11.47 3.99
CA ASN A 217 5.74 11.31 3.81
C ASN A 217 6.17 12.05 2.52
N ILE A 218 6.72 13.23 2.67
CA ILE A 218 7.07 14.12 1.56
C ILE A 218 8.37 13.65 0.91
N ARG A 219 8.35 13.52 -0.45
CA ARG A 219 9.48 13.07 -1.26
C ARG A 219 9.58 13.86 -2.57
N GLU A 220 10.42 13.40 -3.50
CA GLU A 220 10.76 14.12 -4.73
C GLU A 220 9.54 14.47 -5.59
N THR A 221 8.48 13.66 -5.64
CA THR A 221 7.31 13.94 -6.47
C THR A 221 6.48 15.15 -6.03
N THR A 222 6.82 15.79 -4.90
CA THR A 222 6.24 17.06 -4.45
C THR A 222 7.31 18.05 -3.95
N GLU A 223 8.53 17.98 -4.49
CA GLU A 223 9.65 18.93 -4.21
C GLU A 223 10.20 18.91 -2.79
N ASN A 224 10.07 17.81 -2.06
CA ASN A 224 10.75 17.56 -0.77
C ASN A 224 10.87 18.80 0.16
N ARG A 225 9.83 19.62 0.26
CA ARG A 225 9.78 20.75 1.22
C ARG A 225 9.23 20.28 2.55
N PRO A 226 9.91 20.51 3.67
CA PRO A 226 9.46 20.00 4.96
C PRO A 226 8.18 20.65 5.44
N LEU A 227 7.17 19.84 5.77
CA LEU A 227 6.09 20.25 6.68
C LEU A 227 6.51 19.99 8.13
N PRO A 228 5.93 20.69 9.10
CA PRO A 228 6.17 20.41 10.50
C PRO A 228 5.63 19.01 10.87
N VAL A 229 6.45 18.29 11.56
CA VAL A 229 6.52 16.84 11.83
C VAL A 229 5.35 16.27 12.63
N SER A 230 4.93 15.03 12.26
CA SER A 230 4.69 13.95 13.21
C SER A 230 4.87 12.59 12.51
N ALA A 231 5.57 11.68 13.18
CA ALA A 231 6.19 10.50 12.61
C ALA A 231 5.36 9.22 12.70
N GLU A 232 5.68 8.32 11.79
CA GLU A 232 5.91 6.85 11.75
C GLU A 232 4.70 5.92 11.70
N ASP A 233 4.65 4.98 10.72
CA ASP A 233 4.94 3.56 10.81
C ASP A 233 4.45 2.66 9.68
N GLU A 234 5.04 1.46 9.57
CA GLU A 234 5.05 0.48 8.49
C GLU A 234 3.89 -0.53 8.48
N ALA A 235 3.73 -1.23 7.36
CA ALA A 235 2.58 -2.05 6.98
C ALA A 235 2.82 -3.55 6.77
N ALA A 236 1.75 -4.35 6.74
CA ALA A 236 1.70 -5.73 6.25
C ALA A 236 0.40 -6.09 5.53
N GLU A 237 0.44 -7.06 4.62
CA GLU A 237 -0.50 -7.38 3.54
C GLU A 237 -1.72 -8.24 3.89
N PRO A 238 -2.77 -8.24 3.05
CA PRO A 238 -3.71 -9.35 2.92
C PRO A 238 -4.00 -9.82 1.48
N VAL A 239 -4.38 -11.08 1.33
CA VAL A 239 -4.66 -11.79 0.08
C VAL A 239 -6.11 -11.62 -0.36
N LEU A 240 -6.32 -11.30 -1.66
CA LEU A 240 -7.64 -11.28 -2.30
C LEU A 240 -7.60 -11.77 -3.75
N GLU A 241 -8.61 -12.59 -4.09
CA GLU A 241 -8.95 -12.83 -5.49
C GLU A 241 -9.64 -11.58 -6.09
N ASN A 242 -8.89 -10.55 -6.33
CA ASN A 242 -9.32 -9.37 -7.06
C ASN A 242 -8.59 -9.36 -8.41
N ARG A 243 -9.28 -9.08 -9.49
CA ARG A 243 -8.67 -8.92 -10.83
C ARG A 243 -7.55 -7.88 -10.84
N PHE A 244 -7.63 -6.89 -9.97
CA PHE A 244 -6.56 -5.91 -9.74
C PHE A 244 -5.21 -6.57 -9.45
N PHE A 245 -5.16 -7.56 -8.54
CA PHE A 245 -3.93 -8.31 -8.23
C PHE A 245 -3.61 -9.43 -9.25
N LYS A 246 -4.50 -9.68 -10.23
CA LYS A 246 -4.22 -10.56 -11.38
C LYS A 246 -3.54 -9.81 -12.52
N ASP A 247 -3.51 -8.48 -12.50
CA ASP A 247 -2.70 -7.69 -13.41
C ASP A 247 -1.22 -8.05 -13.23
N SER A 248 -0.53 -8.33 -14.34
CA SER A 248 0.86 -8.79 -14.31
C SER A 248 1.80 -7.74 -13.74
N GLU A 249 1.53 -6.46 -13.97
CA GLU A 249 2.33 -5.35 -13.43
C GLU A 249 2.18 -5.27 -11.91
N ILE A 250 0.94 -5.34 -11.39
CA ILE A 250 0.66 -5.34 -9.94
C ILE A 250 1.31 -6.54 -9.26
N SER A 251 1.15 -7.73 -9.84
CA SER A 251 1.76 -8.95 -9.30
C SER A 251 3.29 -8.84 -9.22
N ASN A 252 3.92 -8.24 -10.22
CA ASN A 252 5.37 -8.03 -10.24
C ASN A 252 5.79 -6.96 -9.22
N LEU A 253 5.04 -5.88 -9.07
CA LEU A 253 5.30 -4.86 -8.05
C LEU A 253 5.17 -5.43 -6.64
N ALA A 254 4.16 -6.27 -6.37
CA ALA A 254 4.00 -6.93 -5.08
C ALA A 254 5.18 -7.88 -4.76
N ARG A 255 5.71 -8.59 -5.76
CA ARG A 255 6.91 -9.45 -5.60
C ARG A 255 8.16 -8.63 -5.30
N LEU A 256 8.34 -7.48 -5.97
CA LEU A 256 9.44 -6.57 -5.70
C LEU A 256 9.33 -5.96 -4.30
N GLU A 257 8.16 -5.54 -3.89
CA GLU A 257 7.92 -5.03 -2.54
C GLU A 257 8.28 -6.08 -1.49
N THR A 258 7.80 -7.33 -1.66
CA THR A 258 8.17 -8.46 -0.80
C THR A 258 9.68 -8.69 -0.77
N LEU A 259 10.35 -8.55 -1.93
CA LEU A 259 11.81 -8.65 -2.01
C LEU A 259 12.48 -7.58 -1.13
N PHE A 260 12.08 -6.31 -1.26
CA PHE A 260 12.74 -5.21 -0.55
C PHE A 260 12.43 -5.17 0.96
N GLN A 261 11.24 -5.63 1.37
CA GLN A 261 10.88 -5.71 2.80
C GLN A 261 11.58 -6.85 3.57
N GLN A 262 11.88 -7.97 2.89
CA GLN A 262 12.40 -9.17 3.56
C GLN A 262 13.92 -9.30 3.56
N TYR A 263 14.64 -8.39 2.91
CA TYR A 263 16.06 -8.53 2.64
C TYR A 263 16.92 -7.48 3.35
N ASP A 264 18.09 -7.91 3.83
CA ASP A 264 19.04 -7.09 4.58
C ASP A 264 20.00 -6.28 3.66
N GLU A 265 20.87 -5.48 4.26
CA GLU A 265 21.87 -4.67 3.54
C GLU A 265 22.80 -5.49 2.64
N ILE A 266 23.12 -6.73 3.04
CA ILE A 266 23.93 -7.64 2.22
C ILE A 266 23.15 -8.05 0.97
N ASP A 267 21.88 -8.37 1.12
CA ASP A 267 21.00 -8.71 0.01
C ASP A 267 20.86 -7.54 -0.97
N MET A 268 20.71 -6.31 -0.46
CA MET A 268 20.65 -5.10 -1.29
C MET A 268 21.96 -4.87 -2.06
N ALA A 269 23.12 -5.11 -1.41
CA ALA A 269 24.41 -5.06 -2.10
C ALA A 269 24.52 -6.15 -3.18
N LEU A 270 24.03 -7.35 -2.94
CA LEU A 270 23.99 -8.43 -3.93
C LEU A 270 23.09 -8.10 -5.12
N ILE A 271 21.95 -7.43 -4.89
CA ILE A 271 21.08 -6.95 -5.98
C ILE A 271 21.83 -5.95 -6.87
N GLN A 272 22.55 -4.99 -6.30
CA GLN A 272 23.35 -4.02 -7.06
C GLN A 272 24.45 -4.72 -7.88
N GLN A 273 25.13 -5.69 -7.29
CA GLN A 273 26.17 -6.49 -7.95
C GLN A 273 25.59 -7.37 -9.08
N LEU A 274 24.38 -7.91 -8.89
CA LEU A 274 23.64 -8.63 -9.94
C LEU A 274 23.35 -7.73 -11.14
N LEU A 275 22.87 -6.51 -10.89
CA LEU A 275 22.56 -5.53 -11.93
C LEU A 275 23.82 -5.08 -12.67
N SER A 276 24.95 -4.97 -11.96
CA SER A 276 26.26 -4.65 -12.54
C SER A 276 26.89 -5.82 -13.33
N GLY A 277 26.28 -7.01 -13.28
CA GLY A 277 26.76 -8.18 -14.01
C GLY A 277 27.90 -8.94 -13.33
N ASP A 278 28.16 -8.71 -12.04
CA ASP A 278 29.23 -9.36 -11.29
C ASP A 278 29.06 -10.90 -11.27
N SER A 279 30.14 -11.63 -11.40
CA SER A 279 30.18 -13.08 -11.22
C SER A 279 30.01 -13.47 -9.75
N TYR A 280 29.68 -14.73 -9.47
CA TYR A 280 29.60 -15.22 -8.07
C TYR A 280 30.92 -15.02 -7.30
N ALA A 281 32.05 -15.18 -7.95
CA ALA A 281 33.38 -14.94 -7.33
C ALA A 281 33.54 -13.47 -6.93
N GLN A 282 33.21 -12.54 -7.82
CA GLN A 282 33.24 -11.10 -7.53
C GLN A 282 32.25 -10.69 -6.42
N MET A 283 31.04 -11.26 -6.43
CA MET A 283 30.07 -11.03 -5.36
C MET A 283 30.57 -11.52 -4.00
N THR A 284 31.20 -12.70 -3.97
CA THR A 284 31.82 -13.26 -2.76
C THR A 284 32.91 -12.35 -2.21
N GLU A 285 33.78 -11.87 -3.07
CA GLU A 285 34.86 -10.95 -2.70
C GLU A 285 34.34 -9.62 -2.17
N LYS A 286 33.36 -9.01 -2.88
CA LYS A 286 32.79 -7.70 -2.52
C LYS A 286 31.91 -7.74 -1.29
N SER A 287 31.18 -8.83 -1.04
CA SER A 287 30.25 -8.96 0.06
C SER A 287 30.82 -9.62 1.31
N PHE A 288 32.05 -10.10 1.26
CA PHE A 288 32.75 -10.77 2.36
C PHE A 288 31.99 -11.99 2.95
N ILE A 289 31.21 -12.69 2.13
CA ILE A 289 30.48 -13.91 2.49
C ILE A 289 30.85 -15.06 1.56
N SER A 290 30.62 -16.31 1.98
CA SER A 290 30.97 -17.47 1.15
C SER A 290 30.15 -17.55 -0.14
N GLU A 291 30.69 -18.14 -1.19
CA GLU A 291 29.98 -18.35 -2.46
C GLU A 291 28.69 -19.16 -2.28
N THR A 292 28.69 -20.10 -1.34
CA THR A 292 27.49 -20.86 -0.97
C THR A 292 26.42 -19.95 -0.40
N ALA A 293 26.79 -18.99 0.45
CA ALA A 293 25.87 -18.01 1.02
C ALA A 293 25.33 -17.06 -0.06
N VAL A 294 26.17 -16.59 -0.98
CA VAL A 294 25.75 -15.77 -2.13
C VAL A 294 24.72 -16.53 -2.97
N LYS A 295 25.04 -17.78 -3.37
CA LYS A 295 24.12 -18.63 -4.16
C LYS A 295 22.80 -18.89 -3.44
N TYR A 296 22.84 -19.13 -2.13
CA TYR A 296 21.62 -19.33 -1.33
C TYR A 296 20.73 -18.09 -1.33
N ARG A 297 21.31 -16.90 -1.08
CA ARG A 297 20.57 -15.63 -1.07
C ARG A 297 19.96 -15.32 -2.43
N ILE A 298 20.71 -15.51 -3.52
CA ILE A 298 20.20 -15.30 -4.87
C ILE A 298 19.05 -16.26 -5.19
N ARG A 299 19.14 -17.54 -4.84
CA ARG A 299 18.05 -18.51 -5.02
C ARG A 299 16.80 -18.13 -4.21
N LYS A 300 16.99 -17.58 -3.02
CA LYS A 300 15.87 -17.05 -2.23
C LYS A 300 15.19 -15.87 -2.96
N MET A 301 15.97 -14.96 -3.54
CA MET A 301 15.46 -13.84 -4.35
C MET A 301 14.72 -14.35 -5.60
N GLU A 302 15.29 -15.32 -6.33
CA GLU A 302 14.65 -15.97 -7.48
C GLU A 302 13.26 -16.52 -7.10
N LYS A 303 13.19 -17.22 -5.96
CA LYS A 303 11.92 -17.76 -5.45
C LYS A 303 10.92 -16.68 -5.08
N THR A 304 11.34 -15.61 -4.42
CA THR A 304 10.48 -14.47 -4.03
C THR A 304 9.94 -13.76 -5.27
N CYS A 305 10.78 -13.55 -6.29
CA CYS A 305 10.37 -12.93 -7.54
C CYS A 305 9.61 -13.89 -8.47
N GLY A 306 9.53 -15.19 -8.15
CA GLY A 306 8.86 -16.20 -8.97
C GLY A 306 9.54 -16.45 -10.30
N VAL A 307 10.88 -16.29 -10.36
CA VAL A 307 11.71 -16.51 -11.55
C VAL A 307 12.57 -17.76 -11.40
N GLY A 308 12.93 -18.41 -12.51
CA GLY A 308 13.61 -19.69 -12.50
C GLY A 308 15.14 -19.63 -12.52
N THR A 309 15.72 -18.52 -12.99
CA THR A 309 17.15 -18.38 -13.17
C THR A 309 17.67 -17.03 -12.75
N ARG A 310 18.98 -16.97 -12.45
CA ARG A 310 19.68 -15.71 -12.18
C ARG A 310 19.51 -14.69 -13.31
N MET A 311 19.54 -15.13 -14.56
CA MET A 311 19.36 -14.23 -15.71
C MET A 311 17.93 -13.64 -15.75
N ASP A 312 16.92 -14.45 -15.41
CA ASP A 312 15.56 -13.98 -15.33
C ASP A 312 15.37 -13.02 -14.15
N LEU A 313 16.05 -13.27 -13.01
CA LEU A 313 16.06 -12.34 -11.88
C LEU A 313 16.67 -10.98 -12.27
N VAL A 314 17.82 -10.98 -12.96
CA VAL A 314 18.46 -9.75 -13.44
C VAL A 314 17.53 -9.01 -14.41
N ARG A 315 16.90 -9.70 -15.34
CA ARG A 315 15.94 -9.10 -16.28
C ARG A 315 14.76 -8.50 -15.53
N PHE A 316 14.18 -9.25 -14.60
CA PHE A 316 13.07 -8.80 -13.77
C PHE A 316 13.42 -7.53 -12.98
N LEU A 317 14.58 -7.51 -12.32
CA LEU A 317 15.05 -6.33 -11.57
C LEU A 317 15.34 -5.13 -12.48
N LYS A 318 15.98 -5.34 -13.64
CA LYS A 318 16.28 -4.27 -14.62
C LYS A 318 15.01 -3.62 -15.17
N ASP A 319 14.01 -4.41 -15.46
CA ASP A 319 12.72 -3.90 -15.97
C ASP A 319 12.06 -2.89 -15.01
N PHE A 320 12.39 -2.95 -13.72
CA PHE A 320 11.80 -2.07 -12.70
C PHE A 320 12.77 -1.04 -12.11
N LEU A 321 14.08 -1.29 -12.06
CA LEU A 321 15.04 -0.45 -11.37
C LEU A 321 15.97 0.36 -12.30
N GLU A 322 16.24 -0.11 -13.53
CA GLU A 322 17.14 0.57 -14.47
C GLU A 322 16.41 1.42 -15.52
N ARG A 323 15.10 1.29 -15.65
CA ARG A 323 14.27 2.14 -16.53
C ARG A 323 13.63 3.32 -15.77
N SER A 324 14.16 3.61 -14.58
CA SER A 324 13.75 4.74 -13.76
C SER A 324 14.74 5.87 -13.86
#